data_09f8e055b7a8b71f92524af8326e59d2
#
_entry.id   09f8e055b7a8b71f92524af8326e59d2
#
_cell.length_a   1.000
_cell.length_b   1.000
_cell.length_c   1.000
_cell.angle_alpha   90.00
_cell.angle_beta   90.00
_cell.angle_gamma   90.00
#
_symmetry.space_group_name_H-M   'P 1'
#
loop_
_entity.id
_entity.type
_entity.pdbx_description
1 polymer ?
#
loop_
_entity_poly.entity_id
_entity_poly.type
_entity_poly.pdbx_seq_one_letter_code
_entity_poly.pdbx_strand_id
1 'polypeptide(L)'
;MASIASSSWFKFSVIAAGITGMMMLSGCAKEQKQALTTLNIGFQKYGLLPIVKQRGDLDQALKAQGIQVKWVEFPAGPQLLEGLNVGSVVFGESGEAPPIFAQAASPNLVYVANQPAAPNAEALIVQKNSPIQSIQDLKGKRVALNKGSNVHYLLLKLLEKNQLTLQDIQVVYLPPADARAAFEKGAVDAWVIWDPFFAAAEQQIGARVLATGQNLVSNHQFYLADRKFAEQHPEVLKTVVQQLNQTTEWVKTHQDDAARLLEKPTALDFNILKTSISRMGFGVTPLSSEVIQQQQYVADAFYQQKLIPQPLKIQDAILTGQIK
;
A
#
# COMPACT_ATOMS: atom_id res chain seq x y z
N MET A 1 -58.59 -48.77 29.82
CA MET A 1 -59.95 -48.21 30.00
C MET A 1 -60.09 -47.09 29.04
N ALA A 2 -60.68 -47.34 27.90
CA ALA A 2 -62.03 -46.92 27.50
C ALA A 2 -61.94 -45.46 27.00
N SER A 3 -62.07 -45.22 25.73
CA SER A 3 -63.22 -45.32 24.81
C SER A 3 -63.72 -43.92 24.46
N ILE A 4 -63.91 -43.52 23.31
CA ILE A 4 -64.82 -43.57 22.18
C ILE A 4 -64.82 -42.17 21.53
N ALA A 5 -64.52 -41.92 20.32
CA ALA A 5 -65.24 -41.91 19.04
C ALA A 5 -66.46 -40.98 18.93
N SER A 6 -66.48 -40.13 17.87
CA SER A 6 -67.54 -39.92 16.88
C SER A 6 -67.23 -38.62 16.06
N SER A 7 -66.96 -38.63 14.80
CA SER A 7 -67.71 -38.71 13.54
C SER A 7 -68.88 -37.70 13.43
N SER A 8 -68.81 -36.86 12.39
CA SER A 8 -69.85 -36.55 11.37
C SER A 8 -69.35 -35.30 10.54
N TRP A 9 -69.11 -35.41 9.31
CA TRP A 9 -69.84 -35.47 8.08
C TRP A 9 -70.55 -34.18 7.63
N PHE A 10 -70.24 -33.84 6.34
CA PHE A 10 -70.96 -32.96 5.38
C PHE A 10 -70.65 -31.45 5.50
N LYS A 11 -70.28 -30.73 4.40
CA LYS A 11 -70.81 -30.73 3.02
C LYS A 11 -69.84 -30.02 2.05
N PHE A 12 -69.85 -30.56 0.82
CA PHE A 12 -69.35 -29.92 -0.38
C PHE A 12 -69.99 -28.55 -0.65
N SER A 13 -69.17 -27.59 -1.12
CA SER A 13 -69.61 -26.54 -2.04
C SER A 13 -68.48 -26.17 -2.95
N VAL A 14 -68.63 -26.56 -4.20
CA VAL A 14 -67.87 -26.12 -5.36
C VAL A 14 -68.30 -24.71 -5.71
N ILE A 15 -67.34 -23.76 -5.77
CA ILE A 15 -67.53 -22.52 -6.54
C ILE A 15 -66.28 -22.37 -7.40
N ALA A 16 -66.56 -22.26 -8.69
CA ALA A 16 -65.63 -22.15 -9.79
C ALA A 16 -65.09 -20.75 -9.98
N ALA A 17 -63.95 -20.69 -10.64
CA ALA A 17 -63.46 -19.68 -11.57
C ALA A 17 -63.04 -18.30 -11.02
N GLY A 18 -61.74 -18.05 -11.13
CA GLY A 18 -61.12 -16.74 -11.04
C GLY A 18 -59.65 -16.84 -11.39
N ILE A 19 -59.34 -17.13 -12.69
CA ILE A 19 -57.96 -16.97 -13.21
C ILE A 19 -57.69 -15.48 -13.34
N THR A 20 -57.08 -14.90 -12.32
CA THR A 20 -56.51 -13.56 -12.40
C THR A 20 -55.01 -13.71 -12.63
N GLY A 21 -54.57 -13.44 -13.86
CA GLY A 21 -53.19 -13.47 -14.26
C GLY A 21 -52.35 -12.49 -13.43
N MET A 22 -51.49 -13.04 -12.59
CA MET A 22 -50.44 -12.30 -11.88
C MET A 22 -49.28 -12.12 -12.85
N MET A 23 -49.30 -11.01 -13.61
CA MET A 23 -48.13 -10.56 -14.35
C MET A 23 -47.01 -10.33 -13.33
N MET A 24 -46.06 -11.24 -13.30
CA MET A 24 -44.76 -11.03 -12.66
C MET A 24 -44.05 -9.91 -13.44
N LEU A 25 -44.16 -8.69 -12.98
CA LEU A 25 -43.23 -7.62 -13.28
C LEU A 25 -41.89 -8.02 -12.71
N SER A 26 -41.09 -8.74 -13.49
CA SER A 26 -39.64 -8.86 -13.26
C SER A 26 -39.02 -7.47 -13.45
N GLY A 27 -39.17 -6.62 -12.43
CA GLY A 27 -38.41 -5.41 -12.32
C GLY A 27 -36.94 -5.78 -12.18
N CYS A 28 -36.15 -5.56 -13.25
CA CYS A 28 -34.70 -5.43 -13.11
C CYS A 28 -34.47 -4.30 -12.10
N ALA A 29 -34.29 -4.64 -10.82
CA ALA A 29 -33.73 -3.75 -9.86
C ALA A 29 -32.32 -3.42 -10.36
N LYS A 30 -32.15 -2.30 -11.07
CA LYS A 30 -30.85 -1.66 -11.24
C LYS A 30 -30.36 -1.45 -9.80
N GLU A 31 -29.31 -2.17 -9.44
CA GLU A 31 -28.57 -1.93 -8.19
C GLU A 31 -28.27 -0.42 -8.14
N GLN A 32 -28.99 0.26 -7.26
CA GLN A 32 -28.87 1.71 -7.13
C GLN A 32 -27.47 1.94 -6.56
N LYS A 33 -26.51 2.41 -7.39
CA LYS A 33 -25.17 2.76 -6.92
C LYS A 33 -25.33 3.69 -5.72
N GLN A 34 -24.95 3.19 -4.55
CA GLN A 34 -24.97 3.99 -3.33
C GLN A 34 -24.03 5.17 -3.54
N ALA A 35 -24.54 6.40 -3.41
CA ALA A 35 -23.73 7.59 -3.60
C ALA A 35 -22.58 7.62 -2.59
N LEU A 36 -21.35 7.71 -3.07
CA LEU A 36 -20.17 7.87 -2.23
C LEU A 36 -20.18 9.28 -1.63
N THR A 37 -20.28 9.40 -0.32
CA THR A 37 -20.23 10.68 0.38
C THR A 37 -18.89 10.93 1.08
N THR A 38 -18.08 9.87 1.28
CA THR A 38 -16.79 9.95 1.96
C THR A 38 -15.80 9.03 1.27
N LEU A 39 -14.61 9.54 1.01
CA LEU A 39 -13.46 8.79 0.48
C LEU A 39 -12.38 8.70 1.56
N ASN A 40 -12.12 7.50 2.09
CA ASN A 40 -11.06 7.26 3.06
C ASN A 40 -9.76 6.93 2.31
N ILE A 41 -8.74 7.78 2.45
CA ILE A 41 -7.42 7.60 1.80
C ILE A 41 -6.36 7.33 2.87
N GLY A 42 -5.66 6.19 2.72
CA GLY A 42 -4.50 5.86 3.53
C GLY A 42 -3.22 6.50 2.99
N PHE A 43 -2.40 7.08 3.87
CA PHE A 43 -1.12 7.65 3.49
C PHE A 43 -0.03 7.38 4.54
N GLN A 44 1.22 7.57 4.15
CA GLN A 44 2.41 7.44 4.99
C GLN A 44 3.16 8.79 5.01
N LYS A 45 4.20 8.91 5.83
CA LYS A 45 5.08 10.11 5.83
C LYS A 45 5.95 10.23 4.57
N TYR A 46 6.04 9.19 3.75
CA TYR A 46 6.74 9.16 2.47
C TYR A 46 5.73 9.00 1.33
N GLY A 47 6.15 9.37 0.11
CA GLY A 47 5.37 9.26 -1.11
C GLY A 47 4.71 10.56 -1.54
N LEU A 48 3.85 10.49 -2.54
CA LEU A 48 3.18 11.66 -3.12
C LEU A 48 1.93 12.06 -2.30
N LEU A 49 1.23 11.11 -1.69
CA LEU A 49 -0.03 11.38 -0.98
C LEU A 49 0.07 12.40 0.16
N PRO A 50 1.14 12.43 1.00
CA PRO A 50 1.26 13.50 1.99
C PRO A 50 1.36 14.90 1.34
N ILE A 51 1.97 15.04 0.16
CA ILE A 51 2.04 16.30 -0.58
C ILE A 51 0.65 16.67 -1.13
N VAL A 52 -0.05 15.72 -1.74
CA VAL A 52 -1.45 15.90 -2.22
C VAL A 52 -2.36 16.39 -1.10
N LYS A 53 -2.25 15.75 0.09
CA LYS A 53 -3.01 16.15 1.28
C LYS A 53 -2.72 17.60 1.70
N GLN A 54 -1.44 18.00 1.75
CA GLN A 54 -1.06 19.34 2.19
C GLN A 54 -1.46 20.42 1.17
N ARG A 55 -1.48 20.11 -0.13
CA ARG A 55 -1.96 21.01 -1.17
C ARG A 55 -3.47 21.23 -1.10
N GLY A 56 -4.23 20.19 -0.73
CA GLY A 56 -5.70 20.27 -0.59
C GLY A 56 -6.47 20.29 -1.90
N ASP A 57 -5.79 20.19 -3.06
CA ASP A 57 -6.43 20.27 -4.38
C ASP A 57 -7.40 19.09 -4.60
N LEU A 58 -7.04 17.88 -4.13
CA LEU A 58 -7.89 16.69 -4.19
C LEU A 58 -9.16 16.86 -3.33
N ASP A 59 -9.00 17.39 -2.12
CA ASP A 59 -10.13 17.66 -1.21
C ASP A 59 -11.13 18.62 -1.84
N GLN A 60 -10.64 19.69 -2.50
CA GLN A 60 -11.47 20.66 -3.19
C GLN A 60 -12.19 20.03 -4.40
N ALA A 61 -11.47 19.26 -5.21
CA ALA A 61 -12.02 18.62 -6.41
C ALA A 61 -13.14 17.62 -6.06
N LEU A 62 -12.96 16.83 -5.01
CA LEU A 62 -13.96 15.86 -4.56
C LEU A 62 -15.10 16.50 -3.78
N LYS A 63 -14.85 17.57 -3.03
CA LYS A 63 -15.91 18.36 -2.39
C LYS A 63 -16.89 18.94 -3.40
N ALA A 64 -16.41 19.37 -4.56
CA ALA A 64 -17.27 19.83 -5.67
C ALA A 64 -18.19 18.72 -6.21
N GLN A 65 -17.85 17.45 -5.98
CA GLN A 65 -18.64 16.26 -6.32
C GLN A 65 -19.50 15.76 -5.15
N GLY A 66 -19.55 16.50 -4.02
CA GLY A 66 -20.28 16.10 -2.81
C GLY A 66 -19.56 15.04 -1.97
N ILE A 67 -18.25 14.81 -2.19
CA ILE A 67 -17.47 13.78 -1.52
C ILE A 67 -16.49 14.45 -0.55
N GLN A 68 -16.50 14.01 0.72
CA GLN A 68 -15.53 14.41 1.73
C GLN A 68 -14.34 13.44 1.72
N VAL A 69 -13.11 13.94 1.66
CA VAL A 69 -11.91 13.12 1.85
C VAL A 69 -11.59 12.99 3.33
N LYS A 70 -11.32 11.76 3.78
CA LYS A 70 -10.77 11.46 5.10
C LYS A 70 -9.40 10.83 4.94
N TRP A 71 -8.39 11.51 5.46
CA TRP A 71 -7.01 11.08 5.44
C TRP A 71 -6.65 10.29 6.69
N VAL A 72 -6.14 9.07 6.50
CA VAL A 72 -5.72 8.17 7.58
C VAL A 72 -4.22 7.91 7.46
N GLU A 73 -3.44 8.32 8.46
CA GLU A 73 -1.99 8.10 8.49
C GLU A 73 -1.66 6.72 9.02
N PHE A 74 -0.73 6.04 8.34
CA PHE A 74 -0.20 4.74 8.72
C PHE A 74 1.33 4.81 8.87
N PRO A 75 1.91 4.03 9.80
CA PRO A 75 3.35 4.06 10.05
C PRO A 75 4.18 3.47 8.90
N ALA A 76 3.58 2.55 8.12
CA ALA A 76 4.23 1.87 7.00
C ALA A 76 3.20 1.22 6.07
N GLY A 77 3.67 0.79 4.88
CA GLY A 77 2.84 0.15 3.83
C GLY A 77 2.10 -1.10 4.29
N PRO A 78 2.71 -2.05 5.01
CA PRO A 78 1.99 -3.22 5.48
C PRO A 78 0.73 -2.88 6.28
N GLN A 79 0.81 -1.95 7.25
CA GLN A 79 -0.35 -1.54 8.06
C GLN A 79 -1.39 -0.77 7.24
N LEU A 80 -0.96 0.01 6.25
CA LEU A 80 -1.88 0.69 5.33
C LEU A 80 -2.70 -0.34 4.55
N LEU A 81 -2.06 -1.38 4.04
CA LEU A 81 -2.75 -2.40 3.24
C LEU A 81 -3.57 -3.38 4.08
N GLU A 82 -3.23 -3.60 5.35
CA GLU A 82 -4.16 -4.20 6.31
C GLU A 82 -5.42 -3.36 6.45
N GLY A 83 -5.25 -2.03 6.58
CA GLY A 83 -6.36 -1.06 6.60
C GLY A 83 -7.23 -1.11 5.35
N LEU A 84 -6.62 -1.30 4.17
CA LEU A 84 -7.33 -1.47 2.90
C LEU A 84 -8.10 -2.80 2.87
N ASN A 85 -7.48 -3.90 3.30
CA ASN A 85 -8.10 -5.22 3.32
C ASN A 85 -9.32 -5.31 4.25
N VAL A 86 -9.33 -4.55 5.36
CA VAL A 86 -10.48 -4.49 6.29
C VAL A 86 -11.45 -3.34 5.98
N GLY A 87 -11.22 -2.57 4.91
CA GLY A 87 -12.10 -1.50 4.45
C GLY A 87 -12.04 -0.20 5.27
N SER A 88 -11.04 0.00 6.13
CA SER A 88 -10.86 1.27 6.86
C SER A 88 -10.40 2.40 5.92
N VAL A 89 -9.71 2.06 4.86
CA VAL A 89 -9.39 2.93 3.72
C VAL A 89 -9.70 2.18 2.42
N VAL A 90 -9.99 2.92 1.34
CA VAL A 90 -10.32 2.34 0.03
C VAL A 90 -9.32 2.71 -1.06
N PHE A 91 -8.40 3.60 -0.76
CA PHE A 91 -7.32 4.01 -1.64
C PHE A 91 -6.08 4.35 -0.81
N GLY A 92 -4.89 4.11 -1.37
CA GLY A 92 -3.64 4.45 -0.73
C GLY A 92 -2.42 4.26 -1.62
N GLU A 93 -1.26 4.65 -1.09
CA GLU A 93 0.03 4.52 -1.74
C GLU A 93 0.94 3.64 -0.88
N SER A 94 1.59 2.68 -1.51
CA SER A 94 2.55 1.81 -0.85
C SER A 94 3.66 1.40 -1.81
N GLY A 95 4.79 0.99 -1.28
CA GLY A 95 5.87 0.43 -2.08
C GLY A 95 5.54 -0.95 -2.66
N GLU A 96 6.53 -1.56 -3.31
CA GLU A 96 6.35 -2.79 -4.11
C GLU A 96 6.10 -4.06 -3.28
N ALA A 97 6.64 -4.15 -2.05
CA ALA A 97 6.53 -5.38 -1.28
C ALA A 97 5.19 -5.54 -0.51
N PRO A 98 4.64 -4.53 0.17
CA PRO A 98 3.40 -4.68 0.94
C PRO A 98 2.20 -5.21 0.13
N PRO A 99 1.97 -4.80 -1.14
CA PRO A 99 0.87 -5.33 -1.95
C PRO A 99 0.91 -6.85 -2.15
N ILE A 100 2.10 -7.45 -2.16
CA ILE A 100 2.28 -8.90 -2.27
C ILE A 100 1.63 -9.61 -1.07
N PHE A 101 1.89 -9.13 0.13
CA PHE A 101 1.30 -9.70 1.35
C PHE A 101 -0.21 -9.44 1.43
N ALA A 102 -0.65 -8.24 1.03
CA ALA A 102 -2.06 -7.89 1.01
C ALA A 102 -2.84 -8.75 0.01
N GLN A 103 -2.33 -8.97 -1.21
CA GLN A 103 -2.92 -9.83 -2.22
C GLN A 103 -2.93 -11.30 -1.78
N ALA A 104 -1.89 -11.76 -1.07
CA ALA A 104 -1.85 -13.12 -0.51
C ALA A 104 -2.94 -13.34 0.55
N ALA A 105 -3.33 -12.29 1.26
CA ALA A 105 -4.36 -12.34 2.31
C ALA A 105 -5.78 -12.11 1.76
N SER A 106 -5.93 -11.32 0.68
CA SER A 106 -7.25 -10.95 0.13
C SER A 106 -7.15 -10.62 -1.37
N PRO A 107 -8.11 -11.06 -2.22
CA PRO A 107 -8.16 -10.71 -3.63
C PRO A 107 -8.72 -9.30 -3.90
N ASN A 108 -9.09 -8.56 -2.86
CA ASN A 108 -9.81 -7.29 -3.00
C ASN A 108 -8.93 -6.11 -3.40
N LEU A 109 -7.62 -6.24 -3.29
CA LEU A 109 -6.68 -5.22 -3.71
C LEU A 109 -6.54 -5.15 -5.23
N VAL A 110 -6.49 -3.94 -5.79
CA VAL A 110 -6.12 -3.70 -7.20
C VAL A 110 -5.03 -2.63 -7.31
N TYR A 111 -4.12 -2.84 -8.26
CA TYR A 111 -3.13 -1.85 -8.67
C TYR A 111 -3.79 -0.87 -9.65
N VAL A 112 -3.71 0.42 -9.35
CA VAL A 112 -4.29 1.52 -10.13
C VAL A 112 -3.25 2.16 -11.04
N ALA A 113 -2.11 2.52 -10.47
CA ALA A 113 -0.99 3.17 -11.15
C ALA A 113 0.30 2.95 -10.36
N ASN A 114 1.44 3.31 -10.95
CA ASN A 114 2.74 3.29 -10.28
C ASN A 114 3.52 4.59 -10.49
N GLN A 115 4.46 4.84 -9.59
CA GLN A 115 5.55 5.79 -9.78
C GLN A 115 6.76 5.11 -10.42
N PRO A 116 7.64 5.86 -11.10
CA PRO A 116 8.93 5.35 -11.56
C PRO A 116 9.76 4.76 -10.41
N ALA A 117 10.72 3.92 -10.76
CA ALA A 117 11.64 3.33 -9.81
C ALA A 117 12.43 4.39 -9.01
N ALA A 118 12.61 4.14 -7.71
CA ALA A 118 13.32 5.01 -6.79
C ALA A 118 14.30 4.22 -5.90
N PRO A 119 15.26 3.47 -6.47
CA PRO A 119 16.12 2.55 -5.73
C PRO A 119 17.05 3.22 -4.71
N ASN A 120 17.28 4.53 -4.83
CA ASN A 120 18.11 5.31 -3.92
C ASN A 120 17.33 5.87 -2.71
N ALA A 121 16.00 5.69 -2.67
CA ALA A 121 15.16 6.16 -1.57
C ALA A 121 15.09 5.15 -0.40
N GLU A 122 15.84 4.06 -0.47
CA GLU A 122 15.98 3.07 0.59
C GLU A 122 17.42 2.56 0.69
N ALA A 123 17.83 2.18 1.89
CA ALA A 123 19.20 1.75 2.15
C ALA A 123 19.31 0.80 3.35
N LEU A 124 20.39 0.03 3.37
CA LEU A 124 20.94 -0.58 4.55
C LEU A 124 21.99 0.38 5.13
N ILE A 125 21.78 0.79 6.37
CA ILE A 125 22.64 1.75 7.08
C ILE A 125 23.20 1.14 8.36
N VAL A 126 24.36 1.66 8.77
CA VAL A 126 25.04 1.31 10.00
C VAL A 126 25.41 2.59 10.77
N GLN A 127 25.67 2.50 12.05
CA GLN A 127 26.13 3.64 12.84
C GLN A 127 27.45 4.19 12.30
N LYS A 128 27.69 5.51 12.49
CA LYS A 128 28.89 6.22 12.00
C LYS A 128 30.18 5.48 12.28
N ASN A 129 30.35 4.99 13.51
CA ASN A 129 31.57 4.30 13.97
C ASN A 129 31.45 2.76 13.95
N SER A 130 30.47 2.21 13.22
CA SER A 130 30.30 0.76 13.12
C SER A 130 31.51 0.10 12.46
N PRO A 131 31.99 -1.04 12.98
CA PRO A 131 33.03 -1.85 12.35
C PRO A 131 32.55 -2.56 11.08
N ILE A 132 31.23 -2.62 10.84
CA ILE A 132 30.63 -3.26 9.65
C ILE A 132 30.96 -2.41 8.41
N GLN A 133 31.71 -2.99 7.46
CA GLN A 133 32.15 -2.31 6.24
C GLN A 133 31.54 -2.92 4.96
N SER A 134 31.03 -4.14 5.05
CA SER A 134 30.45 -4.90 3.93
C SER A 134 29.19 -5.65 4.32
N ILE A 135 28.45 -6.18 3.35
CA ILE A 135 27.28 -7.01 3.61
C ILE A 135 27.69 -8.34 4.30
N GLN A 136 28.89 -8.86 4.01
CA GLN A 136 29.40 -10.07 4.66
C GLN A 136 29.61 -9.89 6.18
N ASP A 137 29.89 -8.67 6.63
CA ASP A 137 30.08 -8.36 8.05
C ASP A 137 28.75 -8.40 8.85
N LEU A 138 27.61 -8.52 8.15
CA LEU A 138 26.30 -8.70 8.78
C LEU A 138 26.10 -10.09 9.39
N LYS A 139 26.97 -11.06 9.08
CA LYS A 139 26.86 -12.42 9.63
C LYS A 139 26.85 -12.39 11.15
N GLY A 140 25.79 -12.96 11.75
CA GLY A 140 25.55 -12.97 13.19
C GLY A 140 25.12 -11.62 13.80
N LYS A 141 24.94 -10.56 13.00
CA LYS A 141 24.54 -9.22 13.45
C LYS A 141 23.03 -9.05 13.51
N ARG A 142 22.58 -8.17 14.40
CA ARG A 142 21.17 -7.76 14.54
C ARG A 142 20.84 -6.71 13.48
N VAL A 143 19.93 -7.06 12.58
CA VAL A 143 19.52 -6.18 11.47
C VAL A 143 18.04 -5.84 11.63
N ALA A 144 17.74 -4.55 11.89
CA ALA A 144 16.38 -4.08 12.02
C ALA A 144 15.75 -3.76 10.66
N LEU A 145 14.47 -4.07 10.50
CA LEU A 145 13.64 -3.66 9.37
C LEU A 145 12.15 -3.81 9.68
N ASN A 146 11.29 -3.20 8.88
CA ASN A 146 9.85 -3.42 8.94
C ASN A 146 9.48 -4.65 8.09
N LYS A 147 8.83 -5.64 8.72
CA LYS A 147 8.44 -6.90 8.07
C LYS A 147 7.46 -6.65 6.92
N GLY A 148 7.69 -7.26 5.77
CA GLY A 148 6.79 -7.18 4.61
C GLY A 148 6.83 -5.85 3.86
N SER A 149 7.77 -4.94 4.19
CA SER A 149 8.00 -3.69 3.47
C SER A 149 9.05 -3.84 2.37
N ASN A 150 9.27 -2.79 1.55
CA ASN A 150 10.27 -2.77 0.50
C ASN A 150 11.67 -3.11 1.01
N VAL A 151 12.04 -2.59 2.18
CA VAL A 151 13.36 -2.85 2.76
C VAL A 151 13.53 -4.31 3.22
N HIS A 152 12.44 -5.06 3.38
CA HIS A 152 12.53 -6.51 3.54
C HIS A 152 12.99 -7.18 2.23
N TYR A 153 12.43 -6.74 1.09
CA TYR A 153 12.87 -7.19 -0.23
C TYR A 153 14.31 -6.76 -0.53
N LEU A 154 14.64 -5.49 -0.26
CA LEU A 154 16.02 -5.00 -0.39
C LEU A 154 17.02 -5.86 0.40
N LEU A 155 16.71 -6.16 1.67
CA LEU A 155 17.60 -7.01 2.50
C LEU A 155 17.75 -8.39 1.89
N LEU A 156 16.67 -9.04 1.43
CA LEU A 156 16.74 -10.35 0.77
C LEU A 156 17.68 -10.31 -0.43
N LYS A 157 17.55 -9.30 -1.28
CA LYS A 157 18.38 -9.16 -2.49
C LYS A 157 19.84 -8.82 -2.17
N LEU A 158 20.10 -8.02 -1.12
CA LEU A 158 21.46 -7.75 -0.65
C LEU A 158 22.15 -9.00 -0.14
N LEU A 159 21.44 -9.79 0.67
CA LEU A 159 21.97 -11.06 1.21
C LEU A 159 22.23 -12.06 0.07
N GLU A 160 21.26 -12.27 -0.82
CA GLU A 160 21.39 -13.17 -1.97
C GLU A 160 22.61 -12.84 -2.83
N LYS A 161 22.79 -11.56 -3.21
CA LYS A 161 23.94 -11.08 -4.01
C LYS A 161 25.26 -11.37 -3.32
N ASN A 162 25.28 -11.43 -1.99
CA ASN A 162 26.47 -11.66 -1.19
C ASN A 162 26.57 -13.10 -0.62
N GLN A 163 25.79 -14.05 -1.18
CA GLN A 163 25.77 -15.46 -0.80
C GLN A 163 25.45 -15.68 0.69
N LEU A 164 24.62 -14.81 1.26
CA LEU A 164 24.06 -14.89 2.60
C LEU A 164 22.54 -15.12 2.52
N THR A 165 22.00 -15.57 3.65
CA THR A 165 20.57 -15.79 3.85
C THR A 165 20.08 -15.09 5.11
N LEU A 166 18.77 -15.04 5.35
CA LEU A 166 18.21 -14.52 6.60
C LEU A 166 18.67 -15.31 7.84
N GLN A 167 19.09 -16.59 7.67
CA GLN A 167 19.58 -17.43 8.75
C GLN A 167 21.00 -17.05 9.19
N ASP A 168 21.76 -16.35 8.33
CA ASP A 168 23.12 -15.88 8.67
C ASP A 168 23.11 -14.62 9.54
N ILE A 169 21.96 -13.98 9.75
CA ILE A 169 21.78 -12.74 10.51
C ILE A 169 20.70 -12.89 11.57
N GLN A 170 20.65 -11.96 12.52
CA GLN A 170 19.57 -11.86 13.51
C GLN A 170 18.58 -10.77 13.06
N VAL A 171 17.51 -11.17 12.39
CA VAL A 171 16.49 -10.21 11.92
C VAL A 171 15.65 -9.71 13.09
N VAL A 172 15.52 -8.38 13.22
CA VAL A 172 14.71 -7.71 14.23
C VAL A 172 13.60 -6.93 13.53
N TYR A 173 12.36 -7.42 13.64
CA TYR A 173 11.21 -6.78 13.00
C TYR A 173 10.64 -5.67 13.89
N LEU A 174 10.78 -4.42 13.46
CA LEU A 174 10.33 -3.23 14.17
C LEU A 174 9.66 -2.24 13.21
N PRO A 175 8.61 -1.51 13.66
CA PRO A 175 8.15 -0.32 12.95
C PRO A 175 9.26 0.73 12.85
N PRO A 176 9.21 1.66 11.87
CA PRO A 176 10.31 2.59 11.62
C PRO A 176 10.75 3.42 12.83
N ALA A 177 9.82 3.94 13.64
CA ALA A 177 10.14 4.74 14.81
C ALA A 177 10.87 3.92 15.90
N ASP A 178 10.41 2.69 16.16
CA ASP A 178 11.04 1.80 17.13
C ASP A 178 12.40 1.30 16.63
N ALA A 179 12.51 1.00 15.32
CA ALA A 179 13.77 0.63 14.68
C ALA A 179 14.80 1.76 14.80
N ARG A 180 14.38 3.02 14.60
CA ARG A 180 15.23 4.19 14.81
C ARG A 180 15.74 4.25 16.24
N ALA A 181 14.86 4.16 17.22
CA ALA A 181 15.24 4.19 18.64
C ALA A 181 16.20 3.05 19.03
N ALA A 182 15.96 1.83 18.49
CA ALA A 182 16.84 0.69 18.71
C ALA A 182 18.22 0.89 18.04
N PHE A 183 18.24 1.47 16.84
CA PHE A 183 19.47 1.76 16.10
C PHE A 183 20.31 2.84 16.80
N GLU A 184 19.72 3.94 17.23
CA GLU A 184 20.41 5.01 17.96
C GLU A 184 21.03 4.52 19.28
N LYS A 185 20.36 3.62 19.99
CA LYS A 185 20.83 3.01 21.25
C LYS A 185 21.85 1.86 21.05
N GLY A 186 22.14 1.47 19.81
CA GLY A 186 22.99 0.30 19.54
C GLY A 186 22.36 -1.05 19.90
N ALA A 187 21.04 -1.10 20.08
CA ALA A 187 20.31 -2.34 20.30
C ALA A 187 20.23 -3.21 19.03
N VAL A 188 20.44 -2.62 17.86
CA VAL A 188 20.65 -3.30 16.58
C VAL A 188 21.93 -2.78 15.93
N ASP A 189 22.56 -3.61 15.09
CA ASP A 189 23.88 -3.33 14.50
C ASP A 189 23.77 -2.67 13.12
N ALA A 190 22.65 -2.91 12.42
CA ALA A 190 22.31 -2.32 11.15
C ALA A 190 20.80 -2.08 11.05
N TRP A 191 20.39 -1.17 10.18
CA TRP A 191 18.99 -0.85 9.92
C TRP A 191 18.74 -0.73 8.42
N VAL A 192 17.71 -1.42 7.92
CA VAL A 192 17.26 -1.28 6.53
C VAL A 192 16.01 -0.41 6.54
N ILE A 193 16.07 0.74 5.86
CA ILE A 193 15.05 1.78 5.98
C ILE A 193 14.93 2.62 4.70
N TRP A 194 13.80 3.29 4.55
CA TRP A 194 13.46 4.21 3.46
C TRP A 194 13.35 5.66 3.93
N ASP A 195 13.29 6.58 2.99
CA ASP A 195 13.05 8.00 3.25
C ASP A 195 11.64 8.28 3.83
N PRO A 196 11.46 9.30 4.68
CA PRO A 196 12.46 10.26 5.13
C PRO A 196 13.32 9.79 6.32
N PHE A 197 13.05 8.61 6.87
CA PHE A 197 13.82 8.06 8.00
C PHE A 197 15.29 7.83 7.63
N PHE A 198 15.55 7.42 6.39
CA PHE A 198 16.89 7.24 5.86
C PHE A 198 17.66 8.57 5.84
N ALA A 199 17.13 9.61 5.20
CA ALA A 199 17.76 10.93 5.18
C ALA A 199 17.92 11.53 6.58
N ALA A 200 16.93 11.30 7.48
CA ALA A 200 17.03 11.73 8.86
C ALA A 200 18.18 11.02 9.61
N ALA A 201 18.36 9.72 9.40
CA ALA A 201 19.46 8.97 10.01
C ALA A 201 20.84 9.44 9.48
N GLU A 202 20.96 9.73 8.18
CA GLU A 202 22.19 10.30 7.63
C GLU A 202 22.54 11.66 8.24
N GLN A 203 21.57 12.58 8.31
CA GLN A 203 21.84 13.98 8.67
C GLN A 203 21.86 14.23 10.17
N GLN A 204 20.98 13.57 10.95
CA GLN A 204 20.85 13.82 12.38
C GLN A 204 21.80 13.00 13.24
N ILE A 205 22.09 11.75 12.85
CA ILE A 205 22.91 10.85 13.64
C ILE A 205 24.18 10.38 12.91
N GLY A 206 24.39 10.86 11.67
CA GLY A 206 25.57 10.55 10.88
C GLY A 206 25.67 9.07 10.50
N ALA A 207 24.53 8.42 10.30
CA ALA A 207 24.50 7.03 9.86
C ALA A 207 25.21 6.87 8.52
N ARG A 208 25.94 5.78 8.37
CA ARG A 208 26.71 5.47 7.16
C ARG A 208 25.95 4.49 6.30
N VAL A 209 25.80 4.81 5.02
CA VAL A 209 25.19 3.93 4.02
C VAL A 209 26.14 2.79 3.70
N LEU A 210 25.66 1.56 3.84
CA LEU A 210 26.38 0.37 3.44
C LEU A 210 25.98 -0.06 2.02
N ALA A 211 24.70 0.01 1.69
CA ALA A 211 24.18 -0.25 0.36
C ALA A 211 22.82 0.43 0.17
N THR A 212 22.48 0.80 -1.08
CA THR A 212 21.14 1.23 -1.51
C THR A 212 20.49 0.15 -2.38
N GLY A 213 19.27 0.40 -2.87
CA GLY A 213 18.62 -0.44 -3.86
C GLY A 213 19.19 -0.34 -5.27
N GLN A 214 20.10 0.58 -5.54
CA GLN A 214 20.64 0.84 -6.88
C GLN A 214 21.20 -0.42 -7.54
N ASN A 215 20.77 -0.71 -8.78
CA ASN A 215 21.14 -1.89 -9.56
C ASN A 215 20.78 -3.24 -8.88
N LEU A 216 19.82 -3.23 -7.96
CA LEU A 216 19.41 -4.41 -7.22
C LEU A 216 17.88 -4.58 -7.13
N VAL A 217 17.16 -3.52 -6.79
CA VAL A 217 15.70 -3.49 -6.68
C VAL A 217 15.15 -2.22 -7.33
N SER A 218 13.90 -2.26 -7.77
CA SER A 218 13.25 -1.10 -8.40
C SER A 218 12.76 -0.08 -7.38
N ASN A 219 12.26 -0.55 -6.24
CA ASN A 219 11.61 0.27 -5.22
C ASN A 219 10.51 1.16 -5.83
N HIS A 220 9.60 0.55 -6.61
CA HIS A 220 8.40 1.24 -7.10
C HIS A 220 7.46 1.61 -5.96
N GLN A 221 6.76 2.73 -6.12
CA GLN A 221 5.56 3.03 -5.36
C GLN A 221 4.34 2.74 -6.23
N PHE A 222 3.31 2.13 -5.63
CA PHE A 222 2.05 1.81 -6.28
C PHE A 222 0.89 2.56 -5.63
N TYR A 223 -0.04 3.04 -6.46
CA TYR A 223 -1.35 3.48 -6.04
C TYR A 223 -2.29 2.29 -6.09
N LEU A 224 -2.94 2.02 -4.99
CA LEU A 224 -3.71 0.82 -4.74
C LEU A 224 -5.12 1.18 -4.29
N ALA A 225 -6.08 0.39 -4.70
CA ALA A 225 -7.46 0.61 -4.31
C ALA A 225 -8.13 -0.70 -3.87
N ASP A 226 -9.21 -0.59 -3.11
CA ASP A 226 -10.18 -1.65 -2.97
C ASP A 226 -10.87 -1.91 -4.31
N ARG A 227 -10.97 -3.17 -4.73
CA ARG A 227 -11.52 -3.56 -6.03
C ARG A 227 -12.95 -3.07 -6.21
N LYS A 228 -13.80 -3.27 -5.20
CA LYS A 228 -15.21 -2.87 -5.26
C LYS A 228 -15.35 -1.36 -5.38
N PHE A 229 -14.55 -0.60 -4.64
CA PHE A 229 -14.49 0.85 -4.79
C PHE A 229 -14.08 1.26 -6.21
N ALA A 230 -13.00 0.68 -6.74
CA ALA A 230 -12.49 1.00 -8.07
C ALA A 230 -13.51 0.70 -9.18
N GLU A 231 -14.24 -0.41 -9.08
CA GLU A 231 -15.26 -0.84 -10.04
C GLU A 231 -16.56 -0.01 -9.93
N GLN A 232 -16.97 0.36 -8.72
CA GLN A 232 -18.22 1.08 -8.48
C GLN A 232 -18.11 2.60 -8.65
N HIS A 233 -16.89 3.16 -8.42
CA HIS A 233 -16.65 4.61 -8.44
C HIS A 233 -15.49 5.02 -9.36
N PRO A 234 -15.45 4.56 -10.64
CA PRO A 234 -14.35 4.85 -11.56
C PRO A 234 -14.14 6.35 -11.81
N GLU A 235 -15.20 7.16 -11.75
CA GLU A 235 -15.10 8.62 -11.92
C GLU A 235 -14.38 9.28 -10.75
N VAL A 236 -14.61 8.80 -9.53
CA VAL A 236 -13.90 9.29 -8.33
C VAL A 236 -12.43 8.90 -8.43
N LEU A 237 -12.15 7.65 -8.80
CA LEU A 237 -10.78 7.16 -8.98
C LEU A 237 -10.04 7.94 -10.07
N LYS A 238 -10.72 8.29 -11.18
CA LYS A 238 -10.18 9.16 -12.24
C LYS A 238 -9.80 10.54 -11.69
N THR A 239 -10.69 11.15 -10.88
CA THR A 239 -10.38 12.43 -10.22
C THR A 239 -9.15 12.31 -9.33
N VAL A 240 -9.03 11.24 -8.53
CA VAL A 240 -7.85 10.98 -7.69
C VAL A 240 -6.59 10.92 -8.55
N VAL A 241 -6.58 10.10 -9.61
CA VAL A 241 -5.42 9.93 -10.50
C VAL A 241 -5.04 11.25 -11.19
N GLN A 242 -6.01 12.04 -11.61
CA GLN A 242 -5.78 13.37 -12.20
C GLN A 242 -5.09 14.32 -11.20
N GLN A 243 -5.52 14.34 -9.95
CA GLN A 243 -4.91 15.18 -8.91
C GLN A 243 -3.50 14.70 -8.52
N LEU A 244 -3.28 13.39 -8.51
CA LEU A 244 -1.94 12.80 -8.36
C LEU A 244 -1.00 13.27 -9.49
N ASN A 245 -1.44 13.21 -10.75
CA ASN A 245 -0.67 13.67 -11.90
C ASN A 245 -0.35 15.18 -11.80
N GLN A 246 -1.34 16.02 -11.48
CA GLN A 246 -1.13 17.46 -11.32
C GLN A 246 -0.14 17.76 -10.20
N THR A 247 -0.24 17.07 -9.06
CA THR A 247 0.71 17.24 -7.95
C THR A 247 2.11 16.77 -8.35
N THR A 248 2.23 15.65 -9.06
CA THR A 248 3.52 15.15 -9.56
C THR A 248 4.20 16.17 -10.47
N GLU A 249 3.48 16.74 -11.44
CA GLU A 249 4.05 17.75 -12.34
C GLU A 249 4.45 19.01 -11.60
N TRP A 250 3.69 19.41 -10.58
CA TRP A 250 4.07 20.53 -9.73
C TRP A 250 5.34 20.22 -8.92
N VAL A 251 5.44 19.06 -8.28
CA VAL A 251 6.61 18.69 -7.46
C VAL A 251 7.89 18.66 -8.30
N LYS A 252 7.85 18.21 -9.55
CA LYS A 252 9.04 18.17 -10.43
C LYS A 252 9.75 19.52 -10.52
N THR A 253 9.02 20.61 -10.46
CA THR A 253 9.53 21.98 -10.56
C THR A 253 9.56 22.76 -9.25
N HIS A 254 8.93 22.23 -8.17
CA HIS A 254 8.76 22.90 -6.87
C HIS A 254 9.18 21.99 -5.70
N GLN A 255 10.32 21.31 -5.83
CA GLN A 255 10.77 20.35 -4.79
C GLN A 255 11.01 21.01 -3.44
N ASP A 256 11.53 22.24 -3.43
CA ASP A 256 11.77 22.99 -2.19
C ASP A 256 10.44 23.38 -1.51
N ASP A 257 9.43 23.77 -2.27
CA ASP A 257 8.11 24.08 -1.72
C ASP A 257 7.41 22.81 -1.19
N ALA A 258 7.55 21.69 -1.91
CA ALA A 258 7.06 20.40 -1.45
C ALA A 258 7.71 19.97 -0.12
N ALA A 259 9.03 20.19 0.02
CA ALA A 259 9.72 19.95 1.29
C ALA A 259 9.17 20.81 2.41
N ARG A 260 8.99 22.12 2.19
CA ARG A 260 8.42 23.05 3.18
C ARG A 260 7.00 22.66 3.62
N LEU A 261 6.16 22.21 2.67
CA LEU A 261 4.81 21.73 3.00
C LEU A 261 4.81 20.56 3.99
N LEU A 262 5.87 19.74 3.97
CA LEU A 262 5.97 18.56 4.81
C LEU A 262 6.67 18.79 6.17
N GLU A 263 7.33 19.93 6.40
CA GLU A 263 8.05 20.19 7.65
C GLU A 263 7.15 20.03 8.88
N LYS A 264 6.02 20.74 8.90
CA LYS A 264 5.09 20.72 10.03
C LYS A 264 4.45 19.34 10.27
N PRO A 265 3.86 18.66 9.26
CA PRO A 265 3.20 17.36 9.47
C PRO A 265 4.15 16.22 9.79
N THR A 266 5.41 16.29 9.36
CA THR A 266 6.40 15.24 9.62
C THR A 266 7.26 15.52 10.85
N ALA A 267 7.32 16.78 11.30
CA ALA A 267 8.26 17.29 12.30
C ALA A 267 9.74 17.04 11.92
N LEU A 268 10.05 17.09 10.62
CA LEU A 268 11.39 16.94 10.07
C LEU A 268 11.87 18.24 9.44
N ASP A 269 13.18 18.49 9.50
CA ASP A 269 13.80 19.66 8.92
C ASP A 269 13.74 19.69 7.40
N PHE A 270 13.70 20.90 6.84
CA PHE A 270 13.68 21.14 5.40
C PHE A 270 14.74 20.35 4.62
N ASN A 271 16.00 20.31 5.09
CA ASN A 271 17.09 19.63 4.38
C ASN A 271 16.87 18.09 4.31
N ILE A 272 16.32 17.49 5.34
CA ILE A 272 15.96 16.07 5.37
C ILE A 272 14.87 15.79 4.34
N LEU A 273 13.82 16.61 4.32
CA LEU A 273 12.71 16.46 3.40
C LEU A 273 13.11 16.74 1.96
N LYS A 274 13.95 17.75 1.73
CA LYS A 274 14.52 18.03 0.40
C LYS A 274 15.33 16.85 -0.12
N THR A 275 16.18 16.25 0.72
CA THR A 275 16.95 15.05 0.35
C THR A 275 16.00 13.89 0.03
N SER A 276 15.00 13.64 0.86
CA SER A 276 14.00 12.59 0.65
C SER A 276 13.25 12.78 -0.68
N ILE A 277 12.76 14.00 -0.94
CA ILE A 277 12.04 14.33 -2.18
C ILE A 277 12.95 14.15 -3.41
N SER A 278 14.22 14.55 -3.34
CA SER A 278 15.17 14.40 -4.45
C SER A 278 15.42 12.93 -4.86
N ARG A 279 15.14 11.98 -3.98
CA ARG A 279 15.29 10.54 -4.22
C ARG A 279 13.99 9.87 -4.70
N MET A 280 12.85 10.58 -4.69
CA MET A 280 11.57 10.03 -5.13
C MET A 280 11.51 9.86 -6.66
N GLY A 281 10.79 8.83 -7.10
CA GLY A 281 10.35 8.72 -8.49
C GLY A 281 9.10 9.57 -8.73
N PHE A 282 9.17 10.54 -9.65
CA PHE A 282 8.03 11.40 -9.99
C PHE A 282 7.32 10.93 -11.25
N GLY A 283 6.08 10.53 -11.13
CA GLY A 283 5.20 10.07 -12.21
C GLY A 283 4.00 9.34 -11.65
N VAL A 284 2.93 9.34 -12.42
CA VAL A 284 1.75 8.49 -12.17
C VAL A 284 1.42 7.86 -13.51
N THR A 285 1.82 6.61 -13.68
CA THR A 285 1.69 5.91 -14.96
C THR A 285 0.88 4.63 -14.79
N PRO A 286 0.10 4.23 -15.79
CA PRO A 286 -0.48 2.88 -15.82
C PRO A 286 0.64 1.84 -15.73
N LEU A 287 0.36 0.70 -15.10
CA LEU A 287 1.35 -0.38 -14.98
C LEU A 287 1.69 -0.93 -16.38
N SER A 288 2.96 -0.80 -16.77
CA SER A 288 3.48 -1.44 -17.98
C SER A 288 3.70 -2.96 -17.75
N SER A 289 3.80 -3.72 -18.83
CA SER A 289 4.14 -5.14 -18.74
C SER A 289 5.47 -5.38 -18.01
N GLU A 290 6.43 -4.46 -18.16
CA GLU A 290 7.71 -4.53 -17.46
C GLU A 290 7.54 -4.35 -15.95
N VAL A 291 6.78 -3.33 -15.51
CA VAL A 291 6.50 -3.10 -14.08
C VAL A 291 5.74 -4.29 -13.48
N ILE A 292 4.76 -4.84 -14.20
CA ILE A 292 4.02 -6.05 -13.77
C ILE A 292 4.98 -7.23 -13.60
N GLN A 293 5.91 -7.41 -14.54
CA GLN A 293 6.91 -8.48 -14.48
C GLN A 293 7.90 -8.28 -13.31
N GLN A 294 8.35 -7.05 -13.07
CA GLN A 294 9.19 -6.72 -11.91
C GLN A 294 8.46 -7.02 -10.61
N GLN A 295 7.19 -6.62 -10.51
CA GLN A 295 6.35 -6.92 -9.35
C GLN A 295 6.13 -8.44 -9.16
N GLN A 296 6.03 -9.21 -10.26
CA GLN A 296 5.98 -10.67 -10.19
C GLN A 296 7.26 -11.25 -9.59
N TYR A 297 8.45 -10.73 -9.95
CA TYR A 297 9.71 -11.19 -9.34
C TYR A 297 9.77 -10.92 -7.83
N VAL A 298 9.19 -9.81 -7.36
CA VAL A 298 9.07 -9.55 -5.91
C VAL A 298 8.19 -10.61 -5.24
N ALA A 299 7.04 -10.95 -5.84
CA ALA A 299 6.14 -11.99 -5.34
C ALA A 299 6.82 -13.37 -5.30
N ASP A 300 7.50 -13.74 -6.38
CA ASP A 300 8.22 -15.01 -6.50
C ASP A 300 9.32 -15.13 -5.46
N ALA A 301 10.07 -14.05 -5.20
CA ALA A 301 11.11 -14.03 -4.17
C ALA A 301 10.54 -14.27 -2.77
N PHE A 302 9.42 -13.62 -2.42
CA PHE A 302 8.77 -13.84 -1.12
C PHE A 302 8.18 -15.24 -0.99
N TYR A 303 7.66 -15.82 -2.07
CA TYR A 303 7.19 -17.20 -2.08
C TYR A 303 8.35 -18.19 -1.88
N GLN A 304 9.45 -18.03 -2.61
CA GLN A 304 10.65 -18.87 -2.47
C GLN A 304 11.22 -18.85 -1.04
N GLN A 305 11.15 -17.68 -0.39
CA GLN A 305 11.55 -17.53 1.01
C GLN A 305 10.48 -18.01 2.02
N LYS A 306 9.36 -18.58 1.55
CA LYS A 306 8.22 -19.04 2.37
C LYS A 306 7.61 -17.93 3.25
N LEU A 307 7.69 -16.68 2.80
CA LEU A 307 7.14 -15.52 3.49
C LEU A 307 5.68 -15.26 3.11
N ILE A 308 5.22 -15.82 1.98
CA ILE A 308 3.80 -15.92 1.61
C ILE A 308 3.43 -17.40 1.42
N PRO A 309 2.17 -17.80 1.69
CA PRO A 309 1.76 -19.21 1.77
C PRO A 309 1.62 -19.89 0.41
N GLN A 310 1.40 -19.11 -0.67
CA GLN A 310 1.14 -19.63 -2.02
C GLN A 310 1.69 -18.68 -3.07
N PRO A 311 1.99 -19.19 -4.29
CA PRO A 311 2.41 -18.33 -5.39
C PRO A 311 1.28 -17.39 -5.80
N LEU A 312 1.61 -16.17 -6.20
CA LEU A 312 0.68 -15.16 -6.65
C LEU A 312 0.85 -14.89 -8.15
N LYS A 313 -0.23 -14.48 -8.80
CA LYS A 313 -0.21 -13.87 -10.12
C LYS A 313 -0.55 -12.39 -9.96
N ILE A 314 0.42 -11.53 -10.17
CA ILE A 314 0.22 -10.07 -10.06
C ILE A 314 -0.84 -9.58 -11.03
N GLN A 315 -0.92 -10.19 -12.22
CA GLN A 315 -1.92 -9.87 -13.24
C GLN A 315 -3.37 -9.94 -12.73
N ASP A 316 -3.67 -10.82 -11.76
CA ASP A 316 -5.02 -10.98 -11.19
C ASP A 316 -5.47 -9.76 -10.36
N ALA A 317 -4.51 -8.95 -9.90
CA ALA A 317 -4.75 -7.73 -9.14
C ALA A 317 -4.64 -6.45 -9.98
N ILE A 318 -4.41 -6.54 -11.30
CA ILE A 318 -4.41 -5.37 -12.17
C ILE A 318 -5.85 -4.96 -12.47
N LEU A 319 -6.15 -3.68 -12.30
CA LEU A 319 -7.47 -3.15 -12.65
C LEU A 319 -7.69 -3.25 -14.17
N THR A 320 -8.66 -4.08 -14.58
CA THR A 320 -9.05 -4.22 -15.99
C THR A 320 -10.02 -3.11 -16.36
N GLY A 321 -9.61 -2.22 -17.25
CA GLY A 321 -10.39 -1.06 -17.67
C GLY A 321 -9.57 0.20 -17.38
N GLN A 322 -8.93 0.74 -18.42
CA GLN A 322 -8.03 1.88 -18.26
C GLN A 322 -8.76 3.07 -17.65
N ILE A 323 -8.22 3.60 -16.56
CA ILE A 323 -8.45 4.97 -16.15
C ILE A 323 -7.67 5.84 -17.14
N LYS A 324 -8.32 6.14 -18.27
CA LYS A 324 -7.79 7.04 -19.31
C LYS A 324 -8.04 8.48 -18.90
#